data_89c7cc16eca69cb5fc564b73d8e11dbd
#
_entry.id   89c7cc16eca69cb5fc564b73d8e11dbd
#
_cell.length_a   1.000
_cell.length_b   1.000
_cell.length_c   1.000
_cell.angle_alpha   90.00
_cell.angle_beta   90.00
_cell.angle_gamma   90.00
#
_symmetry.space_group_name_H-M   'P 1'
#
loop_
_entity.id
_entity.type
_entity.pdbx_description
1 polymer ?
#
loop_
_entity_poly.entity_id
_entity_poly.type
_entity_poly.pdbx_seq_one_letter_code
_entity_poly.pdbx_strand_id
1 'polypeptide(L)' 'MVVHPNSKNPRVEKDLTEMIHVYVNAPPLEGKANKAVIESLAKFLKVKKSGIILIRGEKSKNKVFEIFY' A
#
# COMPACT_ATOMS: atom_id res chain seq x y z
N MET A 1 -4.24 -1.45 -6.97
CA MET A 1 -3.91 -0.43 -5.94
C MET A 1 -2.72 0.38 -6.43
N VAL A 2 -2.79 1.67 -6.31
CA VAL A 2 -1.73 2.58 -6.74
C VAL A 2 -1.00 3.13 -5.52
N VAL A 3 0.32 3.05 -5.52
CA VAL A 3 1.14 3.51 -4.40
C VAL A 3 1.81 4.83 -4.77
N HIS A 4 1.71 5.81 -3.87
CA HIS A 4 2.32 7.12 -4.04
C HIS A 4 3.39 7.30 -2.95
N PRO A 5 4.68 7.11 -3.29
CA PRO A 5 5.76 7.30 -2.32
C PRO A 5 6.06 8.78 -2.10
N ASN A 6 6.87 9.06 -1.10
CA ASN A 6 7.28 10.43 -0.75
C ASN A 6 6.11 11.37 -0.45
N SER A 7 5.02 10.84 0.08
CA SER A 7 3.88 11.66 0.43
C SER A 7 4.07 12.29 1.82
N LYS A 8 3.79 13.59 1.92
CA LYS A 8 3.86 14.28 3.21
C LYS A 8 2.66 13.94 4.09
N ASN A 9 1.63 13.36 3.49
CA ASN A 9 0.36 13.11 4.16
C ASN A 9 -0.08 11.66 3.94
N PRO A 10 0.53 10.72 4.66
CA PRO A 10 0.21 9.30 4.47
C PRO A 10 -1.27 9.02 4.72
N ARG A 11 -1.89 8.31 3.78
CA ARG A 11 -3.30 7.98 3.87
C ARG A 11 -3.68 6.93 2.84
N VAL A 12 -4.87 6.39 2.99
CA VAL A 12 -5.47 5.46 2.01
C VAL A 12 -6.76 6.10 1.52
N GLU A 13 -6.91 6.20 0.21
CA GLU A 13 -8.10 6.78 -0.41
C GLU A 13 -8.61 5.87 -1.52
N LYS A 14 -9.91 5.95 -1.79
CA LYS A 14 -10.53 5.27 -2.91
C LYS A 14 -11.07 6.34 -3.86
N ASP A 15 -10.73 6.24 -5.14
CA ASP A 15 -11.20 7.20 -6.13
C ASP A 15 -12.58 6.81 -6.69
N LEU A 16 -13.07 7.61 -7.64
CA LEU A 16 -14.41 7.40 -8.23
C LEU A 16 -14.53 6.10 -9.02
N THR A 17 -13.40 5.53 -9.44
CA THR A 17 -13.37 4.25 -10.16
C THR A 17 -13.18 3.08 -9.20
N GLU A 18 -13.24 3.34 -7.91
CA GLU A 18 -13.01 2.38 -6.84
C GLU A 18 -11.57 1.86 -6.76
N MET A 19 -10.65 2.53 -7.43
CA MET A 19 -9.23 2.22 -7.31
C MET A 19 -8.70 2.74 -5.97
N ILE A 20 -7.97 1.90 -5.25
CA ILE A 20 -7.38 2.28 -3.97
C ILE A 20 -6.03 2.93 -4.21
N HIS A 21 -5.84 4.10 -3.60
CA HIS A 21 -4.58 4.84 -3.62
C HIS A 21 -3.99 4.84 -2.22
N VAL A 22 -2.75 4.39 -2.10
CA VAL A 22 -2.05 4.37 -0.82
C VAL A 22 -0.92 5.38 -0.87
N TYR A 23 -0.98 6.38 0.00
CA TYR A 23 0.04 7.42 0.09
C TYR A 23 0.93 7.12 1.28
N VAL A 24 2.21 6.99 1.05
CA VAL A 24 3.17 6.65 2.10
C VAL A 24 4.32 7.64 2.14
N ASN A 25 4.79 7.92 3.34
CA ASN A 25 5.95 8.77 3.56
C ASN A 25 7.20 7.90 3.61
N ALA A 26 7.51 7.31 2.46
CA ALA A 26 8.68 6.45 2.31
C ALA A 26 9.26 6.67 0.92
N PRO A 27 10.59 6.57 0.76
CA PRO A 27 11.20 6.72 -0.56
C PRO A 27 10.79 5.57 -1.48
N PRO A 28 10.80 5.78 -2.80
CA PRO A 28 10.43 4.73 -3.76
C PRO A 28 11.56 3.70 -3.91
N LEU A 29 12.15 3.29 -2.82
CA LEU A 29 13.18 2.28 -2.79
C LEU A 29 12.55 0.94 -2.52
N GLU A 30 13.09 -0.07 -3.20
CA GLU A 30 12.62 -1.43 -3.09
C GLU A 30 12.54 -1.88 -1.64
N GLY A 31 11.41 -2.45 -1.27
CA GLY A 31 11.17 -2.95 0.07
C GLY A 31 10.66 -1.91 1.05
N LYS A 32 11.14 -0.67 1.00
CA LYS A 32 10.73 0.35 1.96
C LYS A 32 9.31 0.83 1.69
N ALA A 33 8.99 1.16 0.44
CA ALA A 33 7.64 1.56 0.10
C ALA A 33 6.65 0.42 0.29
N ASN A 34 7.04 -0.81 -0.08
CA ASN A 34 6.19 -1.98 0.09
C ASN A 34 5.85 -2.22 1.55
N LYS A 35 6.84 -2.11 2.42
CA LYS A 35 6.64 -2.28 3.85
C LYS A 35 5.71 -1.21 4.41
N ALA A 36 5.89 0.05 4.00
CA ALA A 36 5.04 1.15 4.44
C ALA A 36 3.60 0.96 3.98
N VAL A 37 3.39 0.44 2.77
CA VAL A 37 2.05 0.15 2.25
C VAL A 37 1.37 -0.93 3.10
N ILE A 38 2.09 -1.99 3.41
CA ILE A 38 1.55 -3.07 4.24
C ILE A 38 1.13 -2.55 5.62
N GLU A 39 1.95 -1.72 6.23
CA GLU A 39 1.62 -1.13 7.52
C GLU A 39 0.37 -0.24 7.44
N SER A 40 0.28 0.59 6.40
CA SER A 40 -0.88 1.47 6.20
C SER A 40 -2.15 0.67 5.96
N LEU A 41 -2.08 -0.36 5.13
CA LEU A 41 -3.24 -1.21 4.85
C LEU A 41 -3.69 -1.98 6.07
N ALA A 42 -2.75 -2.47 6.87
CA ALA A 42 -3.07 -3.21 8.09
C ALA A 42 -3.88 -2.34 9.04
N LYS A 43 -3.50 -1.08 9.19
CA LYS A 43 -4.23 -0.14 10.04
C LYS A 43 -5.58 0.23 9.45
N PHE A 44 -5.62 0.48 8.14
CA PHE A 44 -6.85 0.89 7.47
C PHE A 44 -7.90 -0.22 7.49
N LEU A 45 -7.49 -1.45 7.24
CA LEU A 45 -8.39 -2.60 7.17
C LEU A 45 -8.56 -3.31 8.52
N LYS A 46 -7.77 -2.93 9.51
CA LYS A 46 -7.78 -3.54 10.84
C LYS A 46 -7.47 -5.04 10.78
N VAL A 47 -6.47 -5.37 9.97
CA VAL A 47 -5.99 -6.75 9.83
C VAL A 47 -4.53 -6.82 10.27
N LYS A 48 -4.03 -8.02 10.49
CA LYS A 48 -2.62 -8.22 10.85
C LYS A 48 -1.73 -8.00 9.63
N LYS A 49 -0.54 -7.45 9.84
CA LYS A 49 0.44 -7.27 8.76
C LYS A 49 0.76 -8.58 8.06
N SER A 50 0.85 -9.65 8.82
CA SER A 50 1.13 -10.99 8.27
C SER A 50 0.03 -11.51 7.35
N GLY A 51 -1.14 -10.91 7.39
CA GLY A 51 -2.25 -11.25 6.51
C GLY A 51 -2.24 -10.49 5.19
N ILE A 52 -1.22 -9.68 4.92
CA ILE A 52 -1.12 -8.89 3.70
C ILE A 52 0.11 -9.32 2.92
N ILE A 53 -0.10 -9.83 1.71
CA ILE A 53 0.97 -10.38 0.89
C ILE A 53 1.00 -9.67 -0.46
N LEU A 54 2.17 -9.16 -0.84
CA LEU A 54 2.36 -8.55 -2.15
C LEU A 54 2.48 -9.66 -3.20
N ILE A 55 1.60 -9.63 -4.18
CA ILE A 55 1.56 -10.65 -5.24
C ILE A 55 2.24 -10.15 -6.50
N ARG A 56 2.00 -8.90 -6.88
CA ARG A 56 2.55 -8.31 -8.11
C ARG A 56 2.94 -6.87 -7.90
N GLY A 57 3.82 -6.38 -8.78
CA GLY A 57 4.18 -4.98 -8.82
C GLY A 57 5.18 -4.57 -7.77
N GLU A 58 6.09 -5.47 -7.39
CA GLU A 58 7.09 -5.19 -6.37
C GLU A 58 7.88 -3.91 -6.66
N LYS A 59 8.20 -3.67 -7.94
CA LYS A 59 8.96 -2.49 -8.37
C LYS A 59 8.11 -1.47 -9.11
N SER A 60 6.80 -1.59 -9.04
CA SER A 60 5.86 -0.75 -9.77
C SER A 60 5.00 0.08 -8.83
N LYS A 61 4.43 1.17 -9.35
CA LYS A 61 3.42 1.94 -8.61
C LYS A 61 2.14 1.14 -8.46
N ASN A 62 1.83 0.32 -9.46
CA ASN A 62 0.62 -0.50 -9.45
C ASN A 62 0.96 -1.82 -8.79
N LYS A 63 0.42 -2.03 -7.60
CA LYS A 63 0.68 -3.21 -6.78
C LYS A 63 -0.60 -3.97 -6.52
N VAL A 64 -0.46 -5.27 -6.41
CA VAL A 64 -1.58 -6.16 -6.06
C VAL A 64 -1.21 -6.89 -4.78
N PHE A 65 -2.05 -6.74 -3.78
CA PHE A 65 -1.88 -7.41 -2.50
C PHE A 65 -3.01 -8.39 -2.28
N GLU A 66 -2.69 -9.52 -1.66
CA GLU A 66 -3.68 -10.46 -1.19
C GLU A 66 -3.85 -10.26 0.31
N ILE A 67 -5.10 -10.19 0.76
CA ILE A 67 -5.39 -9.86 2.15
C ILE A 67 -6.20 -11.00 2.77
N PHE A 68 -5.68 -11.52 3.88
CA PHE A 68 -6.35 -12.56 4.65
C PHE A 68 -6.93 -11.95 5.92
N TYR A 69 -8.23 -12.02 6.04
CA TYR A 69 -8.96 -11.47 7.20
C TYR A 69 -9.00 -12.46 8.36
#